data_3255aafc75bd74d9a0832ebe836894b7
#
_entry.id   3255aafc75bd74d9a0832ebe836894b7
#
_cell.length_a   1.000
_cell.length_b   1.000
_cell.length_c   1.000
_cell.angle_alpha   90.00
_cell.angle_beta   90.00
_cell.angle_gamma   90.00
#
_symmetry.space_group_name_H-M   'P 1'
#
loop_
_entity.id
_entity.type
_entity.pdbx_description
1 polymer ?
#
loop_
_entity_poly.entity_id
_entity_poly.type
_entity_poly.pdbx_seq_one_letter_code
_entity_poly.pdbx_strand_id
1 'polypeptide(L)'
;MFWQAKKRKENQVNHPRPLITPLPAARARGGKFRRDLSRVPYWPAARGSALTKSGELFAYTPGGRASLYRYLRDNIPIVSAAVWAWVRLCATPQSVEISGSEAEVARAADILDGLEARILENPYLRGRGVERLTEAVFLELFTLGRFCGELTLLPDGSGVDYFRTLDPFRVRWERSGRWRAIYEEEDGSERTLNRERTFYSTLGMDVSNPAGIEPLACIPFVLEIEQKLMEDMARSSHNAGTPRLQVKITPPTTFENENEEEYLARINAYFDQTVDQFSSLEADQNLFTWSDVEVTVIGGEKGRSFTWKINREQVLEDVITGLKLFPWVLGRSHGTTMNWVGAQYNLLMQEVDSIQASGTALADWLRSVELKLRGCKAEVKHVFAPNQDPFLLERAQAEEIRFRTVQGMVEKGYITQEEGKRRLRI
;
A
#
# COMPACT_ATOMS: atom_id res chain seq x y z
N MET A 1 4.05 32.91 -68.54
CA MET A 1 2.68 32.85 -69.05
C MET A 1 2.00 31.69 -68.42
N PHE A 2 1.05 31.97 -67.64
CA PHE A 2 -0.02 31.15 -67.08
C PHE A 2 0.17 29.63 -66.86
N TRP A 3 0.48 29.27 -65.66
CA TRP A 3 0.26 27.94 -65.10
C TRP A 3 -1.05 27.97 -64.32
N GLN A 4 -2.15 27.46 -64.91
CA GLN A 4 -3.39 27.21 -64.18
C GLN A 4 -3.26 25.86 -63.49
N ALA A 5 -3.21 25.88 -62.18
CA ALA A 5 -3.31 24.67 -61.37
C ALA A 5 -4.72 24.07 -61.47
N LYS A 6 -4.85 23.01 -62.23
CA LYS A 6 -6.03 22.14 -62.19
C LYS A 6 -6.07 21.47 -60.81
N LYS A 7 -7.05 21.78 -59.96
CA LYS A 7 -7.40 21.02 -58.77
C LYS A 7 -7.72 19.59 -59.18
N ARG A 8 -6.79 18.67 -58.96
CA ARG A 8 -7.08 17.25 -58.98
C ARG A 8 -8.01 16.94 -57.80
N LYS A 9 -9.16 16.32 -58.06
CA LYS A 9 -9.94 15.62 -57.04
C LYS A 9 -9.03 14.52 -56.49
N GLU A 10 -8.62 14.63 -55.24
CA GLU A 10 -7.99 13.54 -54.50
C GLU A 10 -9.03 12.43 -54.38
N ASN A 11 -8.85 11.39 -55.17
CA ASN A 11 -9.39 10.09 -54.86
C ASN A 11 -8.74 9.69 -53.55
N GLN A 12 -9.52 9.59 -52.47
CA GLN A 12 -9.08 9.02 -51.22
C GLN A 12 -8.73 7.54 -51.46
N VAL A 13 -7.50 7.30 -51.82
CA VAL A 13 -6.90 5.98 -51.66
C VAL A 13 -6.87 5.70 -50.18
N ASN A 14 -7.62 4.70 -49.75
CA ASN A 14 -7.64 4.23 -48.37
C ASN A 14 -6.25 3.64 -48.06
N HIS A 15 -5.29 4.51 -47.72
CA HIS A 15 -4.02 4.05 -47.16
C HIS A 15 -4.36 3.33 -45.85
N PRO A 16 -3.83 2.11 -45.61
CA PRO A 16 -3.93 1.50 -44.31
C PRO A 16 -3.42 2.52 -43.29
N ARG A 17 -4.26 2.89 -42.32
CA ARG A 17 -3.90 3.85 -41.28
C ARG A 17 -2.59 3.38 -40.67
N PRO A 18 -1.59 4.26 -40.53
CA PRO A 18 -0.37 3.87 -39.84
C PRO A 18 -0.77 3.28 -38.52
N LEU A 19 -0.24 2.11 -38.18
CA LEU A 19 -0.48 1.37 -36.92
C LEU A 19 -0.07 2.18 -35.66
N ILE A 20 0.50 3.35 -35.86
CA ILE A 20 0.74 4.35 -34.84
C ILE A 20 -0.25 5.49 -35.10
N THR A 21 -1.49 5.30 -34.68
CA THR A 21 -2.33 6.47 -34.40
C THR A 21 -1.74 7.12 -33.16
N PRO A 22 -1.19 8.35 -33.23
CA PRO A 22 -0.91 9.08 -32.01
C PRO A 22 -2.23 9.16 -31.28
N LEU A 23 -2.24 8.70 -30.03
CA LEU A 23 -3.39 8.86 -29.14
C LEU A 23 -3.85 10.31 -29.27
N PRO A 24 -5.14 10.58 -29.56
CA PRO A 24 -5.60 11.94 -29.69
C PRO A 24 -5.22 12.67 -28.42
N ALA A 25 -4.43 13.73 -28.56
CA ALA A 25 -4.09 14.61 -27.44
C ALA A 25 -5.41 15.03 -26.81
N ALA A 26 -5.71 14.47 -25.63
CA ALA A 26 -6.95 14.76 -24.95
C ALA A 26 -6.96 16.26 -24.66
N ARG A 27 -7.79 17.01 -25.40
CA ARG A 27 -8.01 18.42 -25.13
C ARG A 27 -8.45 18.55 -23.68
N ALA A 28 -7.59 19.19 -22.88
CA ALA A 28 -7.93 19.58 -21.54
C ALA A 28 -9.19 20.45 -21.62
N ARG A 29 -10.35 19.91 -21.24
CA ARG A 29 -11.49 20.74 -20.88
C ARG A 29 -11.07 21.48 -19.62
N GLY A 30 -10.79 22.77 -19.80
CA GLY A 30 -10.41 23.70 -18.74
C GLY A 30 -11.57 23.92 -17.76
N GLY A 31 -11.79 22.96 -16.88
CA GLY A 31 -12.50 23.20 -15.64
C GLY A 31 -11.50 23.85 -14.68
N LYS A 32 -11.77 25.08 -14.25
CA LYS A 32 -11.03 25.74 -13.17
C LYS A 32 -11.29 25.01 -11.85
N PHE A 33 -10.66 23.84 -11.64
CA PHE A 33 -10.57 23.24 -10.33
C PHE A 33 -9.48 23.98 -9.55
N ARG A 34 -9.86 24.84 -8.63
CA ARG A 34 -8.99 25.28 -7.54
C ARG A 34 -8.73 24.06 -6.68
N ARG A 35 -7.59 23.41 -6.89
CA ARG A 35 -7.09 22.38 -5.99
C ARG A 35 -6.71 23.07 -4.68
N ASP A 36 -7.43 22.75 -3.62
CA ASP A 36 -6.94 23.00 -2.27
C ASP A 36 -5.88 21.95 -1.97
N LEU A 37 -4.63 22.25 -2.34
CA LEU A 37 -3.48 21.37 -2.21
C LEU A 37 -3.06 21.17 -0.74
N SER A 38 -3.67 21.89 0.19
CA SER A 38 -3.31 21.83 1.61
C SER A 38 -3.93 20.62 2.34
N ARG A 39 -4.91 19.94 1.72
CA ARG A 39 -5.67 18.87 2.36
C ARG A 39 -5.59 17.51 1.65
N VAL A 40 -4.98 17.44 0.49
CA VAL A 40 -4.88 16.20 -0.30
C VAL A 40 -3.42 15.95 -0.61
N PRO A 41 -2.88 14.75 -0.32
CA PRO A 41 -1.55 14.40 -0.76
C PRO A 41 -1.47 14.61 -2.27
N TYR A 42 -0.34 15.17 -2.72
CA TYR A 42 -0.10 15.42 -4.13
C TYR A 42 -0.29 14.13 -4.93
N TRP A 43 -1.35 14.10 -5.71
CA TRP A 43 -1.67 13.01 -6.60
C TRP A 43 -1.53 13.50 -8.03
N PRO A 44 -0.48 13.13 -8.75
CA PRO A 44 -0.41 13.46 -10.17
C PRO A 44 -1.49 12.66 -10.89
N ALA A 45 -2.45 13.37 -11.45
CA ALA A 45 -3.51 12.79 -12.26
C ALA A 45 -2.91 12.21 -13.55
N ALA A 46 -2.52 10.94 -13.54
CA ALA A 46 -2.24 10.22 -14.76
C ALA A 46 -3.55 9.80 -15.42
N ARG A 47 -3.74 10.29 -16.61
CA ARG A 47 -4.95 10.04 -17.38
C ARG A 47 -4.93 8.62 -17.91
N GLY A 48 -5.82 7.78 -17.41
CA GLY A 48 -6.13 6.50 -18.05
C GLY A 48 -6.02 5.25 -17.21
N SER A 49 -5.43 5.27 -16.01
CA SER A 49 -5.39 4.11 -15.14
C SER A 49 -6.66 3.97 -14.30
N ALA A 50 -7.08 2.75 -14.00
CA ALA A 50 -8.21 2.49 -13.11
C ALA A 50 -7.96 3.07 -11.71
N LEU A 51 -6.71 3.07 -11.24
CA LEU A 51 -6.27 3.64 -9.99
C LEU A 51 -6.44 5.16 -9.96
N THR A 52 -6.12 5.83 -11.07
CA THR A 52 -6.22 7.29 -11.19
C THR A 52 -7.66 7.77 -11.24
N LYS A 53 -8.52 7.06 -11.98
CA LYS A 53 -9.96 7.37 -12.03
C LYS A 53 -10.61 7.17 -10.66
N SER A 54 -10.27 6.09 -9.98
CA SER A 54 -10.71 5.84 -8.61
C SER A 54 -10.13 6.87 -7.64
N GLY A 55 -8.85 7.23 -7.78
CA GLY A 55 -8.16 8.21 -6.95
C GLY A 55 -8.71 9.62 -7.09
N GLU A 56 -9.05 10.07 -8.30
CA GLU A 56 -9.72 11.36 -8.50
C GLU A 56 -11.10 11.41 -7.83
N LEU A 57 -11.85 10.30 -7.88
CA LEU A 57 -13.18 10.23 -7.28
C LEU A 57 -13.12 10.16 -5.75
N PHE A 58 -12.13 9.43 -5.20
CA PHE A 58 -12.05 9.14 -3.77
C PHE A 58 -11.16 10.12 -2.97
N ALA A 59 -10.25 10.85 -3.63
CA ALA A 59 -9.30 11.73 -2.94
C ALA A 59 -9.95 12.96 -2.27
N TYR A 60 -11.15 13.37 -2.70
CA TYR A 60 -11.77 14.62 -2.28
C TYR A 60 -12.75 14.49 -1.11
N THR A 61 -13.23 13.29 -0.83
CA THR A 61 -14.12 13.04 0.30
C THR A 61 -13.42 12.21 1.37
N PRO A 62 -13.66 12.44 2.66
CA PRO A 62 -13.08 11.61 3.71
C PRO A 62 -13.40 10.13 3.55
N GLY A 63 -14.64 9.76 3.31
CA GLY A 63 -15.05 8.38 3.05
C GLY A 63 -14.44 7.80 1.77
N GLY A 64 -14.20 8.64 0.76
CA GLY A 64 -13.51 8.24 -0.47
C GLY A 64 -12.05 7.87 -0.24
N ARG A 65 -11.32 8.60 0.62
CA ARG A 65 -9.95 8.25 0.99
C ARG A 65 -9.89 6.93 1.75
N ALA A 66 -10.78 6.73 2.70
CA ALA A 66 -10.87 5.47 3.43
C ALA A 66 -11.09 4.28 2.48
N SER A 67 -12.02 4.41 1.53
CA SER A 67 -12.30 3.39 0.52
C SER A 67 -11.10 3.12 -0.38
N LEU A 68 -10.35 4.17 -0.78
CA LEU A 68 -9.12 4.03 -1.56
C LEU A 68 -8.05 3.25 -0.79
N TYR A 69 -7.81 3.59 0.48
CA TYR A 69 -6.78 2.91 1.28
C TYR A 69 -7.12 1.45 1.54
N ARG A 70 -8.40 1.12 1.80
CA ARG A 70 -8.86 -0.26 1.88
C ARG A 70 -8.69 -0.99 0.55
N TYR A 71 -9.03 -0.34 -0.57
CA TYR A 71 -8.79 -0.90 -1.91
C TYR A 71 -7.30 -1.20 -2.15
N LEU A 72 -6.39 -0.28 -1.81
CA LEU A 72 -4.95 -0.50 -1.95
C LEU A 72 -4.47 -1.68 -1.11
N ARG A 73 -4.91 -1.75 0.15
CA ARG A 73 -4.60 -2.86 1.06
C ARG A 73 -5.08 -4.20 0.52
N ASP A 74 -6.29 -4.25 -0.02
CA ASP A 74 -6.93 -5.52 -0.38
C ASP A 74 -6.53 -5.99 -1.79
N ASN A 75 -6.16 -5.08 -2.70
CA ASN A 75 -5.94 -5.40 -4.12
C ASN A 75 -4.49 -5.25 -4.60
N ILE A 76 -3.65 -4.49 -3.91
CA ILE A 76 -2.26 -4.30 -4.31
C ILE A 76 -1.35 -5.23 -3.49
N PRO A 77 -0.73 -6.26 -4.10
CA PRO A 77 -0.04 -7.32 -3.37
C PRO A 77 1.05 -6.83 -2.42
N ILE A 78 1.85 -5.85 -2.82
CA ILE A 78 2.93 -5.33 -1.99
C ILE A 78 2.39 -4.55 -0.79
N VAL A 79 1.33 -3.77 -0.97
CA VAL A 79 0.66 -3.01 0.11
C VAL A 79 -0.01 -3.97 1.08
N SER A 80 -0.74 -4.97 0.55
CA SER A 80 -1.36 -6.02 1.35
C SER A 80 -0.33 -6.75 2.21
N ALA A 81 0.76 -7.22 1.60
CA ALA A 81 1.82 -7.92 2.31
C ALA A 81 2.43 -7.06 3.42
N ALA A 82 2.65 -5.77 3.18
CA ALA A 82 3.23 -4.85 4.14
C ALA A 82 2.27 -4.56 5.31
N VAL A 83 1.01 -4.25 5.04
CA VAL A 83 0.00 -4.01 6.10
C VAL A 83 -0.17 -5.24 6.97
N TRP A 84 -0.31 -6.44 6.36
CA TRP A 84 -0.44 -7.68 7.12
C TRP A 84 0.85 -8.08 7.86
N ALA A 85 2.04 -7.72 7.34
CA ALA A 85 3.28 -7.91 8.08
C ALA A 85 3.28 -7.10 9.39
N TRP A 86 2.90 -5.82 9.33
CA TRP A 86 2.74 -4.97 10.50
C TRP A 86 1.71 -5.53 11.49
N VAL A 87 0.52 -5.89 11.00
CA VAL A 87 -0.53 -6.46 11.86
C VAL A 87 -0.03 -7.69 12.59
N ARG A 88 0.64 -8.62 11.92
CA ARG A 88 1.16 -9.85 12.53
C ARG A 88 2.31 -9.59 13.51
N LEU A 89 3.16 -8.62 13.23
CA LEU A 89 4.23 -8.23 14.14
C LEU A 89 3.68 -7.60 15.43
N CYS A 90 2.58 -6.83 15.32
CA CYS A 90 1.95 -6.19 16.48
C CYS A 90 0.96 -7.11 17.22
N ALA A 91 0.22 -7.97 16.52
CA ALA A 91 -0.78 -8.86 17.10
C ALA A 91 -0.13 -10.18 17.59
N THR A 92 0.85 -10.06 18.47
CA THR A 92 1.46 -11.23 19.16
C THR A 92 0.48 -11.82 20.17
N PRO A 93 0.71 -13.05 20.71
CA PRO A 93 -0.10 -13.62 21.75
C PRO A 93 -0.29 -12.66 22.92
N GLN A 94 -1.50 -12.60 23.44
CA GLN A 94 -1.90 -11.61 24.44
C GLN A 94 -2.26 -12.28 25.76
N SER A 95 -1.94 -11.61 26.86
CA SER A 95 -2.30 -12.04 28.21
C SER A 95 -2.79 -10.87 29.05
N VAL A 96 -3.45 -11.17 30.15
CA VAL A 96 -3.98 -10.18 31.09
C VAL A 96 -3.39 -10.44 32.45
N GLU A 97 -2.69 -9.46 33.01
CA GLU A 97 -2.26 -9.46 34.39
C GLU A 97 -3.32 -8.78 35.24
N ILE A 98 -3.84 -9.47 36.26
CA ILE A 98 -4.85 -8.95 37.17
C ILE A 98 -4.21 -8.79 38.55
N SER A 99 -4.30 -7.60 39.13
CA SER A 99 -3.73 -7.28 40.43
C SER A 99 -4.84 -6.88 41.42
N GLY A 100 -4.75 -7.41 42.65
CA GLY A 100 -5.71 -7.15 43.73
C GLY A 100 -5.67 -8.21 44.80
N SER A 101 -6.69 -8.24 45.70
CA SER A 101 -6.85 -9.37 46.63
C SER A 101 -7.27 -10.63 45.86
N GLU A 102 -7.00 -11.80 46.41
CA GLU A 102 -7.32 -13.10 45.77
C GLU A 102 -8.79 -13.19 45.36
N ALA A 103 -9.71 -12.74 46.23
CA ALA A 103 -11.14 -12.71 45.95
C ALA A 103 -11.50 -11.73 44.83
N GLU A 104 -10.83 -10.56 44.74
CA GLU A 104 -11.08 -9.57 43.69
C GLU A 104 -10.49 -10.05 42.36
N VAL A 105 -9.33 -10.72 42.37
CA VAL A 105 -8.72 -11.31 41.15
C VAL A 105 -9.64 -12.38 40.56
N ALA A 106 -10.16 -13.31 41.39
CA ALA A 106 -11.10 -14.33 40.93
C ALA A 106 -12.38 -13.71 40.36
N ARG A 107 -12.96 -12.71 41.05
CA ARG A 107 -14.16 -11.98 40.58
C ARG A 107 -13.89 -11.22 39.27
N ALA A 108 -12.73 -10.58 39.16
CA ALA A 108 -12.34 -9.87 37.94
C ALA A 108 -12.21 -10.81 36.76
N ALA A 109 -11.62 -11.99 36.95
CA ALA A 109 -11.48 -13.00 35.89
C ALA A 109 -12.85 -13.40 35.32
N ASP A 110 -13.83 -13.72 36.20
CA ASP A 110 -15.20 -14.05 35.77
C ASP A 110 -15.88 -12.92 35.00
N ILE A 111 -15.71 -11.67 35.47
CA ILE A 111 -16.27 -10.48 34.80
C ILE A 111 -15.65 -10.31 33.41
N LEU A 112 -14.34 -10.45 33.29
CA LEU A 112 -13.61 -10.28 32.04
C LEU A 112 -13.90 -11.38 31.03
N ASP A 113 -14.05 -12.63 31.46
CA ASP A 113 -14.49 -13.74 30.60
C ASP A 113 -15.88 -13.44 29.99
N GLY A 114 -16.79 -12.91 30.81
CA GLY A 114 -18.08 -12.44 30.30
C GLY A 114 -17.98 -11.28 29.31
N LEU A 115 -17.04 -10.35 29.50
CA LEU A 115 -16.77 -9.28 28.55
C LEU A 115 -16.23 -9.79 27.22
N GLU A 116 -15.23 -10.70 27.27
CA GLU A 116 -14.61 -11.30 26.08
C GLU A 116 -15.64 -11.98 25.16
N ALA A 117 -16.69 -12.55 25.74
CA ALA A 117 -17.75 -13.23 24.99
C ALA A 117 -18.69 -12.29 24.20
N ARG A 118 -18.87 -11.03 24.65
CA ARG A 118 -19.87 -10.11 24.09
C ARG A 118 -19.33 -8.81 23.49
N ILE A 119 -18.04 -8.49 23.72
CA ILE A 119 -17.48 -7.18 23.37
C ILE A 119 -17.51 -6.86 21.86
N LEU A 120 -17.53 -7.87 20.99
CA LEU A 120 -17.58 -7.67 19.54
C LEU A 120 -18.99 -7.29 19.10
N GLU A 121 -19.13 -6.23 18.30
CA GLU A 121 -20.38 -5.82 17.66
C GLU A 121 -21.01 -6.93 16.82
N ASN A 122 -20.19 -7.77 16.17
CA ASN A 122 -20.66 -8.92 15.43
C ASN A 122 -20.69 -10.18 16.32
N PRO A 123 -21.86 -10.64 16.78
CA PRO A 123 -21.99 -11.77 17.70
C PRO A 123 -21.65 -13.13 17.09
N TYR A 124 -21.51 -13.20 15.76
CA TYR A 124 -21.08 -14.43 15.06
C TYR A 124 -19.58 -14.65 15.08
N LEU A 125 -18.78 -13.62 15.39
CA LEU A 125 -17.35 -13.73 15.57
C LEU A 125 -17.07 -14.31 16.97
N ARG A 126 -16.64 -15.56 17.01
CA ARG A 126 -16.29 -16.26 18.25
C ARG A 126 -14.78 -16.19 18.53
N GLY A 127 -14.41 -16.21 19.79
CA GLY A 127 -13.03 -16.17 20.27
C GLY A 127 -12.83 -15.06 21.29
N ARG A 128 -11.58 -14.78 21.63
CA ARG A 128 -11.22 -13.70 22.57
C ARG A 128 -11.52 -12.35 21.92
N GLY A 129 -12.58 -11.71 22.38
CA GLY A 129 -13.16 -10.52 21.75
C GLY A 129 -12.20 -9.34 21.77
N VAL A 130 -11.53 -9.09 22.90
CA VAL A 130 -10.59 -7.96 23.04
C VAL A 130 -9.33 -8.20 22.19
N GLU A 131 -8.84 -9.43 22.06
CA GLU A 131 -7.71 -9.74 21.17
C GLU A 131 -8.05 -9.42 19.72
N ARG A 132 -9.27 -9.73 19.27
CA ARG A 132 -9.72 -9.41 17.90
C ARG A 132 -9.90 -7.90 17.71
N LEU A 133 -10.34 -7.19 18.72
CA LEU A 133 -10.42 -5.73 18.67
C LEU A 133 -9.04 -5.08 18.57
N THR A 134 -8.04 -5.57 19.32
CA THR A 134 -6.67 -5.05 19.20
C THR A 134 -6.07 -5.33 17.81
N GLU A 135 -6.34 -6.51 17.23
CA GLU A 135 -5.95 -6.80 15.84
C GLU A 135 -6.63 -5.84 14.83
N ALA A 136 -7.93 -5.55 15.04
CA ALA A 136 -8.65 -4.58 14.23
C ALA A 136 -8.08 -3.15 14.37
N VAL A 137 -7.66 -2.76 15.59
CA VAL A 137 -6.94 -1.49 15.81
C VAL A 137 -5.70 -1.44 14.94
N PHE A 138 -4.85 -2.45 14.96
CA PHE A 138 -3.63 -2.48 14.17
C PHE A 138 -3.92 -2.43 12.67
N LEU A 139 -4.91 -3.19 12.21
CA LEU A 139 -5.31 -3.18 10.81
C LEU A 139 -5.77 -1.79 10.35
N GLU A 140 -6.60 -1.11 11.14
CA GLU A 140 -7.09 0.24 10.80
C GLU A 140 -5.98 1.29 10.95
N LEU A 141 -5.11 1.20 11.96
CA LEU A 141 -3.96 2.09 12.10
C LEU A 141 -3.03 2.02 10.90
N PHE A 142 -2.70 0.82 10.40
CA PHE A 142 -1.84 0.68 9.22
C PHE A 142 -2.54 0.93 7.90
N THR A 143 -3.87 0.87 7.86
CA THR A 143 -4.65 1.21 6.66
C THR A 143 -5.01 2.69 6.61
N LEU A 144 -5.61 3.21 7.67
CA LEU A 144 -6.22 4.54 7.72
C LEU A 144 -5.42 5.55 8.56
N GLY A 145 -4.46 5.08 9.35
CA GLY A 145 -3.68 5.89 10.28
C GLY A 145 -4.41 6.24 11.57
N ARG A 146 -5.63 5.78 11.74
CA ARG A 146 -6.48 6.12 12.88
C ARG A 146 -7.52 5.04 13.15
N PHE A 147 -7.93 4.93 14.40
CA PHE A 147 -8.97 4.03 14.85
C PHE A 147 -9.93 4.79 15.77
N CYS A 148 -11.23 4.55 15.64
CA CYS A 148 -12.26 5.13 16.48
C CYS A 148 -13.35 4.11 16.81
N GLY A 149 -13.88 4.17 18.00
CA GLY A 149 -15.06 3.40 18.39
C GLY A 149 -15.64 3.85 19.71
N GLU A 150 -16.82 3.36 20.02
CA GLU A 150 -17.61 3.76 21.16
C GLU A 150 -18.16 2.56 21.91
N LEU A 151 -18.16 2.64 23.25
CA LEU A 151 -18.75 1.64 24.11
C LEU A 151 -20.27 1.79 24.14
N THR A 152 -20.97 0.70 23.88
CA THR A 152 -22.39 0.53 24.17
C THR A 152 -22.51 -0.17 25.51
N LEU A 153 -23.35 0.40 26.42
CA LEU A 153 -23.58 -0.19 27.74
C LEU A 153 -24.82 -1.08 27.70
N LEU A 154 -24.85 -2.05 28.61
CA LEU A 154 -26.04 -2.86 28.86
C LEU A 154 -27.23 -1.95 29.21
N PRO A 155 -28.49 -2.35 28.95
CA PRO A 155 -29.66 -1.53 29.18
C PRO A 155 -29.85 -1.07 30.65
N ASP A 156 -29.35 -1.87 31.59
CA ASP A 156 -29.37 -1.59 33.03
C ASP A 156 -28.15 -0.74 33.48
N GLY A 157 -27.21 -0.45 32.57
CA GLY A 157 -25.98 0.29 32.87
C GLY A 157 -24.96 -0.47 33.71
N SER A 158 -25.18 -1.76 33.98
CA SER A 158 -24.35 -2.57 34.89
C SER A 158 -22.99 -2.98 34.29
N GLY A 159 -22.79 -2.81 32.99
CA GLY A 159 -21.57 -3.18 32.33
C GLY A 159 -21.54 -2.75 30.87
N VAL A 160 -20.48 -3.11 30.19
CA VAL A 160 -20.31 -2.90 28.74
C VAL A 160 -21.05 -4.01 28.00
N ASP A 161 -21.84 -3.65 27.00
CA ASP A 161 -22.49 -4.61 26.09
C ASP A 161 -21.55 -5.00 24.96
N TYR A 162 -21.25 -4.04 24.08
CA TYR A 162 -20.30 -4.25 22.98
C TYR A 162 -19.54 -2.96 22.64
N PHE A 163 -18.48 -3.10 21.86
CA PHE A 163 -17.72 -2.00 21.30
C PHE A 163 -18.12 -1.80 19.83
N ARG A 164 -18.70 -0.64 19.53
CA ARG A 164 -19.09 -0.22 18.19
C ARG A 164 -17.92 0.46 17.50
N THR A 165 -17.46 -0.09 16.38
CA THR A 165 -16.44 0.55 15.56
C THR A 165 -17.05 1.68 14.74
N LEU A 166 -16.43 2.86 14.77
CA LEU A 166 -16.85 4.05 14.03
C LEU A 166 -15.87 4.34 12.90
N ASP A 167 -16.37 4.84 11.76
CA ASP A 167 -15.49 5.30 10.67
C ASP A 167 -14.71 6.55 11.12
N PRO A 168 -13.38 6.43 11.31
CA PRO A 168 -12.60 7.54 11.84
C PRO A 168 -12.49 8.73 10.88
N PHE A 169 -12.83 8.57 9.59
CA PHE A 169 -12.87 9.65 8.62
C PHE A 169 -14.14 10.52 8.73
N ARG A 170 -15.17 10.02 9.41
CA ARG A 170 -16.38 10.79 9.73
C ARG A 170 -16.23 11.57 11.03
N VAL A 171 -15.09 11.45 11.73
CA VAL A 171 -14.81 12.24 12.93
C VAL A 171 -14.22 13.58 12.53
N ARG A 172 -14.94 14.65 12.83
CA ARG A 172 -14.48 16.04 12.69
C ARG A 172 -14.00 16.56 14.04
N TRP A 173 -12.90 17.29 14.03
CA TRP A 173 -12.34 17.87 15.23
C TRP A 173 -12.60 19.36 15.29
N GLU A 174 -13.19 19.80 16.40
CA GLU A 174 -13.40 21.22 16.70
C GLU A 174 -12.60 21.65 17.92
N ARG A 175 -11.99 22.81 17.81
CA ARG A 175 -11.23 23.41 18.91
C ARG A 175 -12.04 24.52 19.58
N SER A 176 -12.55 24.24 20.78
CA SER A 176 -13.21 25.23 21.64
C SER A 176 -12.60 25.15 23.06
N GLY A 177 -11.37 25.73 23.18
CA GLY A 177 -10.51 25.53 24.35
C GLY A 177 -9.82 24.16 24.30
N ARG A 178 -10.54 23.07 24.52
CA ARG A 178 -10.10 21.69 24.29
C ARG A 178 -10.67 21.15 22.99
N TRP A 179 -10.03 20.15 22.42
CA TRP A 179 -10.54 19.44 21.25
C TRP A 179 -11.82 18.68 21.57
N ARG A 180 -12.81 18.76 20.66
CA ARG A 180 -14.05 17.98 20.68
C ARG A 180 -14.13 17.17 19.40
N ALA A 181 -14.57 15.92 19.52
CA ALA A 181 -14.82 15.05 18.39
C ALA A 181 -16.31 15.08 18.05
N ILE A 182 -16.64 15.40 16.82
CA ILE A 182 -18.00 15.37 16.27
C ILE A 182 -18.03 14.27 15.22
N TYR A 183 -18.99 13.38 15.33
CA TYR A 183 -19.20 12.27 14.42
C TYR A 183 -20.39 12.57 13.51
N GLU A 184 -20.20 12.38 12.21
CA GLU A 184 -21.23 12.46 11.19
C GLU A 184 -21.81 11.07 10.96
N GLU A 185 -23.08 10.85 11.32
CA GLU A 185 -23.79 9.60 11.10
C GLU A 185 -24.09 9.37 9.61
N GLU A 186 -24.58 8.18 9.26
CA GLU A 186 -24.88 7.83 7.85
C GLU A 186 -26.02 8.68 7.24
N ASP A 187 -26.93 9.14 8.07
CA ASP A 187 -28.04 10.02 7.71
C ASP A 187 -27.65 11.49 7.56
N GLY A 188 -26.35 11.82 7.77
CA GLY A 188 -25.84 13.18 7.74
C GLY A 188 -26.05 13.98 9.02
N SER A 189 -26.64 13.39 10.06
CA SER A 189 -26.75 14.04 11.38
C SER A 189 -25.41 14.08 12.09
N GLU A 190 -25.16 15.14 12.84
CA GLU A 190 -23.93 15.31 13.61
C GLU A 190 -24.19 15.11 15.10
N ARG A 191 -23.31 14.36 15.77
CA ARG A 191 -23.33 14.25 17.23
C ARG A 191 -21.93 14.40 17.81
N THR A 192 -21.87 15.00 18.99
CA THR A 192 -20.62 15.07 19.77
C THR A 192 -20.35 13.72 20.43
N LEU A 193 -19.15 13.17 20.22
CA LEU A 193 -18.73 11.92 20.85
C LEU A 193 -18.50 12.13 22.37
N ASN A 194 -18.98 11.17 23.15
CA ASN A 194 -18.77 11.19 24.61
C ASN A 194 -17.34 10.68 24.91
N ARG A 195 -16.50 11.55 25.46
CA ARG A 195 -15.11 11.24 25.80
C ARG A 195 -14.93 10.00 26.69
N GLU A 196 -15.86 9.74 27.59
CA GLU A 196 -15.76 8.63 28.55
C GLU A 196 -16.10 7.28 27.91
N ARG A 197 -16.83 7.29 26.80
CA ARG A 197 -17.28 6.10 26.07
C ARG A 197 -16.58 5.92 24.72
N THR A 198 -15.80 6.89 24.28
CA THR A 198 -15.16 6.86 22.96
C THR A 198 -13.66 6.62 23.13
N PHE A 199 -13.17 5.67 22.39
CA PHE A 199 -11.74 5.44 22.19
C PHE A 199 -11.32 5.97 20.83
N TYR A 200 -10.23 6.72 20.79
CA TYR A 200 -9.64 7.22 19.56
C TYR A 200 -8.11 7.07 19.64
N SER A 201 -7.54 6.46 18.62
CA SER A 201 -6.09 6.29 18.50
C SER A 201 -5.60 6.67 17.12
N THR A 202 -4.38 7.15 17.01
CA THR A 202 -3.75 7.55 15.74
C THR A 202 -2.35 6.99 15.61
N LEU A 203 -1.97 6.67 14.39
CA LEU A 203 -0.59 6.35 14.04
C LEU A 203 0.19 7.66 13.85
N GLY A 204 0.96 8.03 14.86
CA GLY A 204 1.67 9.31 14.89
C GLY A 204 0.75 10.49 15.26
N MET A 205 1.20 11.29 16.21
CA MET A 205 0.49 12.46 16.69
C MET A 205 1.01 13.72 15.99
N ASP A 206 0.10 14.48 15.40
CA ASP A 206 0.36 15.82 14.93
C ASP A 206 -0.36 16.83 15.85
N VAL A 207 0.39 17.74 16.44
CA VAL A 207 -0.16 18.75 17.38
C VAL A 207 -1.19 19.65 16.70
N SER A 208 -1.04 19.90 15.42
CA SER A 208 -1.95 20.73 14.62
C SER A 208 -3.13 19.94 14.06
N ASN A 209 -3.02 18.62 13.96
CA ASN A 209 -4.03 17.76 13.39
C ASN A 209 -4.29 16.53 14.27
N PRO A 210 -5.32 16.57 15.13
CA PRO A 210 -5.63 15.45 16.01
C PRO A 210 -6.08 14.18 15.26
N ALA A 211 -6.38 14.28 13.97
CA ALA A 211 -6.69 13.11 13.15
C ALA A 211 -5.48 12.19 12.89
N GLY A 212 -4.25 12.67 13.14
CA GLY A 212 -3.02 11.90 12.92
C GLY A 212 -2.58 11.80 11.46
N ILE A 213 -1.63 10.91 11.19
CA ILE A 213 -1.00 10.73 9.88
C ILE A 213 -1.61 9.51 9.18
N GLU A 214 -1.86 9.62 7.89
CA GLU A 214 -2.37 8.55 7.04
C GLU A 214 -1.19 7.77 6.43
N PRO A 215 -0.93 6.51 6.82
CA PRO A 215 0.29 5.80 6.40
C PRO A 215 0.32 5.50 4.90
N LEU A 216 -0.85 5.28 4.29
CA LEU A 216 -0.96 4.99 2.86
C LEU A 216 -1.05 6.24 1.97
N ALA A 217 -0.97 7.45 2.52
CA ALA A 217 -1.13 8.68 1.75
C ALA A 217 -0.03 8.91 0.69
N CYS A 218 1.19 8.43 0.95
CA CYS A 218 2.33 8.56 0.02
C CYS A 218 2.38 7.47 -1.07
N ILE A 219 1.64 6.38 -0.90
CA ILE A 219 1.73 5.17 -1.73
C ILE A 219 1.11 5.32 -3.12
N PRO A 220 -0.05 5.97 -3.28
CA PRO A 220 -0.74 6.03 -4.56
C PRO A 220 0.10 6.57 -5.72
N PHE A 221 0.94 7.58 -5.46
CA PHE A 221 1.83 8.15 -6.49
C PHE A 221 2.84 7.13 -7.02
N VAL A 222 3.47 6.39 -6.11
CA VAL A 222 4.49 5.39 -6.47
C VAL A 222 3.85 4.20 -7.18
N LEU A 223 2.65 3.78 -6.73
CA LEU A 223 1.89 2.72 -7.40
C LEU A 223 1.45 3.08 -8.81
N GLU A 224 1.16 4.34 -9.07
CA GLU A 224 0.85 4.79 -10.43
C GLU A 224 2.06 4.63 -11.37
N ILE A 225 3.26 4.91 -10.86
CA ILE A 225 4.51 4.69 -11.61
C ILE A 225 4.69 3.18 -11.87
N GLU A 226 4.49 2.33 -10.84
CA GLU A 226 4.58 0.88 -10.99
C GLU A 226 3.58 0.37 -12.04
N GLN A 227 2.34 0.82 -11.99
CA GLN A 227 1.33 0.42 -12.97
C GLN A 227 1.75 0.78 -14.40
N LYS A 228 2.25 1.99 -14.62
CA LYS A 228 2.75 2.40 -15.94
C LYS A 228 3.92 1.54 -16.40
N LEU A 229 4.86 1.25 -15.49
CA LEU A 229 5.97 0.35 -15.80
C LEU A 229 5.47 -1.05 -16.19
N MET A 230 4.49 -1.59 -15.47
CA MET A 230 3.90 -2.90 -15.79
C MET A 230 3.15 -2.90 -17.13
N GLU A 231 2.40 -1.83 -17.44
CA GLU A 231 1.74 -1.68 -18.74
C GLU A 231 2.75 -1.59 -19.89
N ASP A 232 3.83 -0.82 -19.71
CA ASP A 232 4.89 -0.70 -20.71
C ASP A 232 5.68 -2.00 -20.87
N MET A 233 5.92 -2.73 -19.77
CA MET A 233 6.50 -4.08 -19.83
C MET A 233 5.60 -5.04 -20.60
N ALA A 234 4.30 -5.05 -20.34
CA ALA A 234 3.34 -5.89 -21.04
C ALA A 234 3.31 -5.56 -22.55
N ARG A 235 3.28 -4.26 -22.90
CA ARG A 235 3.36 -3.81 -24.30
C ARG A 235 4.69 -4.21 -24.95
N SER A 236 5.80 -4.03 -24.23
CA SER A 236 7.13 -4.40 -24.73
C SER A 236 7.25 -5.90 -24.92
N SER A 237 6.74 -6.70 -23.99
CA SER A 237 6.72 -8.17 -24.10
C SER A 237 5.86 -8.63 -25.27
N HIS A 238 4.68 -8.03 -25.45
CA HIS A 238 3.81 -8.32 -26.59
C HIS A 238 4.50 -7.98 -27.91
N ASN A 239 5.14 -6.81 -28.01
CA ASN A 239 5.89 -6.40 -29.20
C ASN A 239 7.16 -7.26 -29.46
N ALA A 240 7.75 -7.82 -28.40
CA ALA A 240 8.88 -8.73 -28.53
C ALA A 240 8.45 -10.14 -29.00
N GLY A 241 7.26 -10.59 -28.57
CA GLY A 241 6.68 -11.86 -29.01
C GLY A 241 6.07 -11.80 -30.42
N THR A 242 5.62 -10.62 -30.86
CA THR A 242 5.12 -10.36 -32.22
C THR A 242 5.97 -9.24 -32.87
N PRO A 243 7.11 -9.59 -33.47
CA PRO A 243 7.99 -8.58 -34.07
C PRO A 243 7.27 -7.86 -35.20
N ARG A 244 7.37 -6.53 -35.21
CA ARG A 244 6.82 -5.73 -36.31
C ARG A 244 7.74 -5.84 -37.51
N LEU A 245 7.15 -6.12 -38.65
CA LEU A 245 7.87 -6.18 -39.92
C LEU A 245 7.78 -4.82 -40.62
N GLN A 246 8.89 -4.30 -41.06
CA GLN A 246 8.92 -3.25 -42.05
C GLN A 246 9.18 -3.90 -43.40
N VAL A 247 8.21 -3.82 -44.26
CA VAL A 247 8.29 -4.32 -45.62
C VAL A 247 8.56 -3.13 -46.53
N LYS A 248 9.74 -3.14 -47.20
CA LYS A 248 10.07 -2.16 -48.24
C LYS A 248 9.89 -2.83 -49.59
N ILE A 249 9.10 -2.22 -50.42
CA ILE A 249 8.81 -2.69 -51.76
C ILE A 249 9.47 -1.72 -52.73
N THR A 250 10.36 -2.24 -53.60
CA THR A 250 10.93 -1.46 -54.68
C THR A 250 9.97 -1.52 -55.87
N PRO A 251 9.44 -0.37 -56.33
CA PRO A 251 8.52 -0.39 -57.46
C PRO A 251 9.21 -0.90 -58.72
N PRO A 252 8.58 -1.83 -59.44
CA PRO A 252 9.13 -2.33 -60.70
C PRO A 252 9.23 -1.21 -61.75
N THR A 253 10.18 -1.37 -62.67
CA THR A 253 10.40 -0.41 -63.77
C THR A 253 9.21 -0.40 -64.76
N THR A 254 9.03 0.72 -65.45
CA THR A 254 8.03 0.88 -66.51
C THR A 254 8.36 -0.04 -67.71
N PHE A 255 7.35 -0.60 -68.37
CA PHE A 255 7.51 -1.33 -69.65
C PHE A 255 7.53 -0.34 -70.81
N GLU A 256 8.17 -0.73 -71.94
CA GLU A 256 8.43 0.14 -73.09
C GLU A 256 7.17 0.78 -73.74
N ASN A 257 5.96 0.20 -73.53
CA ASN A 257 4.70 0.70 -74.09
C ASN A 257 3.63 0.99 -73.06
N GLU A 258 4.02 1.16 -71.77
CA GLU A 258 3.11 1.39 -70.65
C GLU A 258 2.90 2.89 -70.45
N ASN A 259 1.62 3.30 -70.41
CA ASN A 259 1.33 4.69 -70.07
C ASN A 259 1.39 4.92 -68.55
N GLU A 260 1.42 6.18 -68.10
CA GLU A 260 1.57 6.54 -66.68
C GLU A 260 0.42 6.03 -65.79
N GLU A 261 -0.78 5.96 -66.31
CA GLU A 261 -1.94 5.47 -65.58
C GLU A 261 -1.90 3.94 -65.42
N GLU A 262 -1.51 3.19 -66.44
CA GLU A 262 -1.32 1.72 -66.39
C GLU A 262 -0.21 1.35 -65.45
N TYR A 263 0.91 2.08 -65.48
CA TYR A 263 2.03 1.89 -64.55
C TYR A 263 1.61 2.12 -63.09
N LEU A 264 0.91 3.21 -62.79
CA LEU A 264 0.41 3.49 -61.44
C LEU A 264 -0.62 2.45 -60.97
N ALA A 265 -1.49 1.98 -61.87
CA ALA A 265 -2.45 0.93 -61.51
C ALA A 265 -1.71 -0.39 -61.15
N ARG A 266 -0.68 -0.77 -61.95
CA ARG A 266 0.09 -1.97 -61.70
C ARG A 266 0.92 -1.91 -60.41
N ILE A 267 1.53 -0.79 -60.11
CA ILE A 267 2.26 -0.57 -58.85
C ILE A 267 1.31 -0.67 -57.66
N ASN A 268 0.17 -0.02 -57.73
CA ASN A 268 -0.82 -0.04 -56.64
C ASN A 268 -1.36 -1.45 -56.40
N ALA A 269 -1.67 -2.19 -57.48
CA ALA A 269 -2.12 -3.57 -57.36
C ALA A 269 -1.05 -4.48 -56.73
N TYR A 270 0.21 -4.31 -57.12
CA TYR A 270 1.34 -5.05 -56.54
C TYR A 270 1.58 -4.71 -55.08
N PHE A 271 1.47 -3.41 -54.70
CA PHE A 271 1.56 -2.96 -53.33
C PHE A 271 0.45 -3.56 -52.46
N ASP A 272 -0.81 -3.47 -52.92
CA ASP A 272 -1.96 -4.01 -52.21
C ASP A 272 -1.89 -5.53 -52.05
N GLN A 273 -1.49 -6.26 -53.09
CA GLN A 273 -1.27 -7.70 -53.00
C GLN A 273 -0.16 -8.07 -51.98
N THR A 274 0.90 -7.28 -51.91
CA THR A 274 2.00 -7.51 -50.95
C THR A 274 1.52 -7.19 -49.54
N VAL A 275 0.78 -6.10 -49.34
CA VAL A 275 0.17 -5.74 -48.01
C VAL A 275 -0.76 -6.84 -47.53
N ASP A 276 -1.62 -7.38 -48.41
CA ASP A 276 -2.54 -8.46 -48.06
C ASP A 276 -1.82 -9.73 -47.64
N GLN A 277 -0.74 -10.07 -48.37
CA GLN A 277 0.12 -11.23 -48.06
C GLN A 277 0.77 -11.10 -46.68
N PHE A 278 1.29 -9.92 -46.33
CA PHE A 278 1.94 -9.70 -45.04
C PHE A 278 0.95 -9.50 -43.90
N SER A 279 -0.25 -8.99 -44.14
CA SER A 279 -1.29 -8.81 -43.12
C SER A 279 -1.99 -10.11 -42.70
N SER A 280 -1.95 -11.12 -43.55
CA SER A 280 -2.51 -12.46 -43.28
C SER A 280 -1.48 -13.45 -42.75
N LEU A 281 -0.23 -13.03 -42.50
CA LEU A 281 0.86 -13.90 -42.06
C LEU A 281 0.70 -14.31 -40.60
N GLU A 282 0.69 -15.60 -40.33
CA GLU A 282 0.73 -16.16 -38.97
C GLU A 282 2.18 -16.22 -38.44
N ALA A 283 2.34 -16.21 -37.13
CA ALA A 283 3.66 -16.07 -36.48
C ALA A 283 4.65 -17.22 -36.76
N ASP A 284 4.15 -18.36 -37.21
CA ASP A 284 4.91 -19.58 -37.52
C ASP A 284 5.07 -19.84 -39.05
N GLN A 285 4.60 -18.93 -39.88
CA GLN A 285 4.67 -19.09 -41.35
C GLN A 285 5.99 -18.57 -41.90
N ASN A 286 6.55 -19.34 -42.84
CA ASN A 286 7.72 -18.93 -43.60
C ASN A 286 7.32 -17.94 -44.69
N LEU A 287 8.10 -16.87 -44.81
CA LEU A 287 7.89 -15.81 -45.77
C LEU A 287 8.75 -16.06 -47.02
N PHE A 288 8.14 -16.05 -48.18
CA PHE A 288 8.83 -16.11 -49.47
C PHE A 288 8.54 -14.83 -50.24
N THR A 289 9.56 -14.07 -50.53
CA THR A 289 9.44 -12.78 -51.22
C THR A 289 10.38 -12.74 -52.44
N TRP A 290 10.06 -11.90 -53.41
CA TRP A 290 10.95 -11.59 -54.52
C TRP A 290 12.08 -10.67 -54.02
N SER A 291 13.14 -10.54 -54.84
CA SER A 291 14.33 -9.73 -54.48
C SER A 291 14.08 -8.22 -54.35
N ASP A 292 12.91 -7.75 -54.79
CA ASP A 292 12.44 -6.38 -54.72
C ASP A 292 11.71 -6.03 -53.38
N VAL A 293 11.49 -7.05 -52.53
CA VAL A 293 10.88 -6.91 -51.22
C VAL A 293 11.91 -7.15 -50.13
N GLU A 294 12.29 -6.09 -49.41
CA GLU A 294 13.18 -6.16 -48.26
C GLU A 294 12.37 -6.16 -46.97
N VAL A 295 12.53 -7.19 -46.13
CA VAL A 295 11.85 -7.32 -44.85
C VAL A 295 12.85 -7.10 -43.73
N THR A 296 12.62 -6.06 -42.93
CA THR A 296 13.41 -5.78 -41.73
C THR A 296 12.51 -5.89 -40.48
N VAL A 297 13.02 -6.55 -39.45
CA VAL A 297 12.34 -6.65 -38.15
C VAL A 297 12.58 -5.38 -37.36
N ILE A 298 11.52 -4.65 -37.08
CA ILE A 298 11.57 -3.45 -36.23
C ILE A 298 11.19 -3.85 -34.82
N GLY A 299 12.13 -3.69 -33.88
CA GLY A 299 11.91 -3.94 -32.46
C GLY A 299 12.30 -5.36 -32.05
N GLY A 300 13.32 -5.50 -31.31
CA GLY A 300 13.88 -6.77 -30.83
C GLY A 300 15.23 -6.56 -30.17
N GLU A 301 15.56 -5.33 -29.80
CA GLU A 301 16.83 -5.06 -29.12
C GLU A 301 16.88 -5.74 -27.75
N LYS A 302 17.81 -6.66 -27.64
CA LYS A 302 18.12 -7.49 -26.46
C LYS A 302 18.49 -6.70 -25.18
N GLY A 303 18.55 -5.37 -25.22
CA GLY A 303 19.01 -4.53 -24.11
C GLY A 303 17.94 -3.99 -23.16
N ARG A 304 16.68 -3.95 -23.57
CA ARG A 304 15.62 -3.28 -22.78
C ARG A 304 15.08 -4.09 -21.60
N SER A 305 15.16 -5.40 -21.61
CA SER A 305 14.62 -6.22 -20.52
C SER A 305 15.36 -6.05 -19.19
N PHE A 306 16.65 -5.74 -19.22
CA PHE A 306 17.47 -5.54 -18.03
C PHE A 306 17.12 -4.25 -17.28
N THR A 307 16.80 -3.18 -18.02
CA THR A 307 16.41 -1.88 -17.45
C THR A 307 15.05 -1.95 -16.72
N TRP A 308 14.10 -2.75 -17.25
CA TRP A 308 12.79 -2.90 -16.63
C TRP A 308 12.86 -3.52 -15.22
N LYS A 309 13.70 -4.55 -15.04
CA LYS A 309 13.87 -5.20 -13.74
C LYS A 309 14.38 -4.21 -12.71
N ILE A 310 15.43 -3.45 -13.02
CA ILE A 310 16.04 -2.46 -12.12
C ILE A 310 15.04 -1.37 -11.76
N ASN A 311 14.34 -0.81 -12.75
CA ASN A 311 13.35 0.24 -12.51
C ASN A 311 12.19 -0.23 -11.62
N ARG A 312 11.73 -1.47 -11.84
CA ARG A 312 10.67 -2.06 -11.02
C ARG A 312 11.15 -2.34 -9.59
N GLU A 313 12.35 -2.84 -9.42
CA GLU A 313 12.94 -3.05 -8.09
C GLU A 313 13.02 -1.74 -7.31
N GLN A 314 13.47 -0.65 -7.95
CA GLN A 314 13.51 0.68 -7.34
C GLN A 314 12.13 1.16 -6.89
N VAL A 315 11.12 1.07 -7.75
CA VAL A 315 9.75 1.49 -7.41
C VAL A 315 9.17 0.67 -6.25
N LEU A 316 9.42 -0.64 -6.23
CA LEU A 316 8.96 -1.50 -5.13
C LEU A 316 9.67 -1.19 -3.81
N GLU A 317 10.96 -0.83 -3.85
CA GLU A 317 11.68 -0.35 -2.66
C GLU A 317 11.12 0.97 -2.15
N ASP A 318 10.74 1.89 -3.04
CA ASP A 318 10.07 3.14 -2.67
C ASP A 318 8.70 2.88 -2.00
N VAL A 319 7.91 1.90 -2.50
CA VAL A 319 6.66 1.48 -1.85
C VAL A 319 6.92 0.92 -0.46
N ILE A 320 7.90 0.01 -0.31
CA ILE A 320 8.24 -0.61 0.97
C ILE A 320 8.69 0.45 1.97
N THR A 321 9.53 1.39 1.55
CA THR A 321 10.01 2.51 2.37
C THR A 321 8.86 3.43 2.77
N GLY A 322 7.94 3.73 1.85
CA GLY A 322 6.74 4.51 2.13
C GLY A 322 5.82 3.86 3.18
N LEU A 323 5.81 2.52 3.23
CA LEU A 323 5.10 1.72 4.25
C LEU A 323 5.91 1.54 5.55
N LYS A 324 7.08 2.19 5.66
CA LYS A 324 7.98 2.16 6.83
C LYS A 324 8.45 0.74 7.19
N LEU A 325 8.57 -0.12 6.19
CA LEU A 325 9.13 -1.47 6.33
C LEU A 325 10.52 -1.55 5.72
N PHE A 326 11.25 -2.56 6.14
CA PHE A 326 12.51 -2.95 5.52
C PHE A 326 12.27 -4.02 4.46
N PRO A 327 12.98 -4.00 3.31
CA PRO A 327 12.76 -4.95 2.22
C PRO A 327 12.86 -6.43 2.63
N TRP A 328 13.73 -6.76 3.57
CA TRP A 328 13.91 -8.13 4.06
C TRP A 328 12.67 -8.69 4.78
N VAL A 329 11.84 -7.84 5.42
CA VAL A 329 10.58 -8.27 6.06
C VAL A 329 9.62 -8.88 5.04
N LEU A 330 9.66 -8.39 3.80
CA LEU A 330 8.85 -8.90 2.69
C LEU A 330 9.62 -9.91 1.81
N GLY A 331 10.70 -10.51 2.33
CA GLY A 331 11.49 -11.50 1.62
C GLY A 331 12.35 -10.94 0.48
N ARG A 332 12.62 -9.64 0.48
CA ARG A 332 13.45 -8.96 -0.53
C ARG A 332 14.74 -8.48 0.11
N SER A 333 15.79 -9.30 0.03
CA SER A 333 17.12 -8.93 0.53
C SER A 333 18.11 -8.92 -0.63
N HIS A 334 18.56 -7.75 -1.03
CA HIS A 334 19.63 -7.59 -1.99
C HIS A 334 20.92 -7.18 -1.24
N GLY A 335 21.81 -8.14 -0.98
CA GLY A 335 23.16 -7.87 -0.46
C GLY A 335 23.25 -7.38 0.98
N THR A 336 22.21 -7.54 1.79
CA THR A 336 22.23 -7.18 3.22
C THR A 336 23.01 -8.20 4.05
N THR A 337 23.91 -7.71 4.91
CA THR A 337 24.64 -8.57 5.86
C THR A 337 23.78 -8.83 7.10
N MET A 338 24.00 -9.99 7.77
CA MET A 338 23.27 -10.34 9.00
C MET A 338 23.36 -9.26 10.08
N ASN A 339 24.53 -8.63 10.26
CA ASN A 339 24.70 -7.56 11.23
C ASN A 339 23.83 -6.33 10.94
N TRP A 340 23.66 -5.99 9.65
CA TRP A 340 22.80 -4.89 9.24
C TRP A 340 21.32 -5.21 9.48
N VAL A 341 20.89 -6.44 9.16
CA VAL A 341 19.54 -6.92 9.44
C VAL A 341 19.24 -6.91 10.94
N GLY A 342 20.21 -7.30 11.78
CA GLY A 342 20.06 -7.24 13.25
C GLY A 342 19.84 -5.82 13.78
N ALA A 343 20.53 -4.83 13.23
CA ALA A 343 20.32 -3.41 13.59
C ALA A 343 18.92 -2.93 13.14
N GLN A 344 18.51 -3.25 11.94
CA GLN A 344 17.17 -2.93 11.42
C GLN A 344 16.06 -3.63 12.19
N TYR A 345 16.27 -4.88 12.59
CA TYR A 345 15.32 -5.63 13.43
C TYR A 345 15.06 -4.92 14.75
N ASN A 346 16.10 -4.42 15.41
CA ASN A 346 15.93 -3.68 16.66
C ASN A 346 15.09 -2.40 16.48
N LEU A 347 15.32 -1.66 15.40
CA LEU A 347 14.51 -0.47 15.08
C LEU A 347 13.05 -0.85 14.79
N LEU A 348 12.84 -1.94 14.05
CA LEU A 348 11.50 -2.45 13.75
C LEU A 348 10.76 -2.84 15.04
N MET A 349 11.42 -3.52 15.97
CA MET A 349 10.80 -3.93 17.24
C MET A 349 10.46 -2.73 18.12
N GLN A 350 11.27 -1.67 18.13
CA GLN A 350 10.92 -0.43 18.84
C GLN A 350 9.69 0.24 18.27
N GLU A 351 9.50 0.21 16.94
CA GLU A 351 8.28 0.70 16.29
C GLU A 351 7.07 -0.18 16.66
N VAL A 352 7.24 -1.52 16.64
CA VAL A 352 6.19 -2.47 17.06
C VAL A 352 5.76 -2.20 18.51
N ASP A 353 6.69 -2.04 19.44
CA ASP A 353 6.39 -1.74 20.85
C ASP A 353 5.59 -0.43 20.99
N SER A 354 5.98 0.59 20.23
CA SER A 354 5.29 1.88 20.21
C SER A 354 3.84 1.76 19.71
N ILE A 355 3.61 0.92 18.71
CA ILE A 355 2.28 0.69 18.13
C ILE A 355 1.42 -0.21 19.03
N GLN A 356 2.03 -1.24 19.63
CA GLN A 356 1.36 -2.10 20.63
C GLN A 356 0.81 -1.29 21.81
N ALA A 357 1.43 -0.18 22.17
CA ALA A 357 0.92 0.72 23.19
C ALA A 357 -0.50 1.22 22.91
N SER A 358 -0.88 1.41 21.63
CA SER A 358 -2.25 1.77 21.25
C SER A 358 -3.25 0.62 21.49
N GLY A 359 -2.85 -0.62 21.20
CA GLY A 359 -3.64 -1.81 21.47
C GLY A 359 -3.81 -2.05 22.98
N THR A 360 -2.70 -1.92 23.74
CA THR A 360 -2.71 -1.99 25.21
C THR A 360 -3.65 -0.94 25.81
N ALA A 361 -3.57 0.32 25.33
CA ALA A 361 -4.42 1.39 25.84
C ALA A 361 -5.90 1.12 25.61
N LEU A 362 -6.30 0.55 24.45
CA LEU A 362 -7.68 0.14 24.22
C LEU A 362 -8.09 -0.99 25.16
N ALA A 363 -7.31 -2.04 25.25
CA ALA A 363 -7.62 -3.24 26.02
C ALA A 363 -7.73 -2.94 27.53
N ASP A 364 -6.80 -2.16 28.06
CA ASP A 364 -6.80 -1.72 29.46
C ASP A 364 -8.00 -0.80 29.76
N TRP A 365 -8.29 0.13 28.86
CA TRP A 365 -9.43 1.02 29.01
C TRP A 365 -10.76 0.25 29.01
N LEU A 366 -10.98 -0.66 28.05
CA LEU A 366 -12.18 -1.49 27.96
C LEU A 366 -12.42 -2.30 29.24
N ARG A 367 -11.39 -3.02 29.69
CA ARG A 367 -11.46 -3.87 30.88
C ARG A 367 -11.62 -3.06 32.15
N SER A 368 -10.90 -1.92 32.24
CA SER A 368 -11.03 -1.03 33.40
C SER A 368 -12.44 -0.41 33.52
N VAL A 369 -13.06 -0.06 32.38
CA VAL A 369 -14.45 0.46 32.37
C VAL A 369 -15.42 -0.63 32.82
N GLU A 370 -15.31 -1.86 32.33
CA GLU A 370 -16.16 -2.97 32.73
C GLU A 370 -16.03 -3.26 34.23
N LEU A 371 -14.80 -3.40 34.73
CA LEU A 371 -14.58 -3.65 36.16
C LEU A 371 -15.14 -2.56 37.05
N LYS A 372 -14.98 -1.29 36.65
CA LYS A 372 -15.57 -0.16 37.40
C LYS A 372 -17.09 -0.18 37.43
N LEU A 373 -17.73 -0.47 36.27
CA LEU A 373 -19.20 -0.58 36.20
C LEU A 373 -19.74 -1.72 37.05
N ARG A 374 -18.99 -2.85 37.15
CA ARG A 374 -19.31 -3.99 38.00
C ARG A 374 -18.88 -3.82 39.45
N GLY A 375 -18.32 -2.67 39.82
CA GLY A 375 -17.85 -2.40 41.19
C GLY A 375 -16.70 -3.29 41.66
N CYS A 376 -15.87 -3.76 40.76
CA CYS A 376 -14.64 -4.52 41.06
C CYS A 376 -13.46 -3.53 41.15
N LYS A 377 -12.60 -3.68 42.17
CA LYS A 377 -11.44 -2.81 42.42
C LYS A 377 -10.13 -3.36 41.90
N ALA A 378 -10.15 -4.54 41.29
CA ALA A 378 -8.95 -5.11 40.69
C ALA A 378 -8.42 -4.22 39.58
N GLU A 379 -7.10 -4.13 39.47
CA GLU A 379 -6.42 -3.47 38.37
C GLU A 379 -6.04 -4.49 37.31
N VAL A 380 -6.10 -4.09 36.04
CA VAL A 380 -5.78 -4.93 34.90
C VAL A 380 -4.72 -4.28 34.04
N LYS A 381 -3.83 -5.11 33.54
CA LYS A 381 -2.81 -4.72 32.58
C LYS A 381 -2.76 -5.71 31.42
N HIS A 382 -2.89 -5.22 30.22
CA HIS A 382 -2.76 -5.99 29.01
C HIS A 382 -1.30 -6.11 28.60
N VAL A 383 -0.88 -7.31 28.24
CA VAL A 383 0.53 -7.61 27.87
C VAL A 383 0.57 -8.38 26.56
N PHE A 384 1.30 -7.88 25.60
CA PHE A 384 1.67 -8.58 24.39
C PHE A 384 2.93 -9.42 24.63
N ALA A 385 2.94 -10.67 24.19
CA ALA A 385 4.14 -11.47 24.21
C ALA A 385 5.20 -10.87 23.27
N PRO A 386 6.48 -10.87 23.64
CA PRO A 386 7.53 -10.37 22.78
C PRO A 386 7.62 -11.21 21.49
N ASN A 387 7.96 -10.56 20.39
CA ASN A 387 8.27 -11.25 19.14
C ASN A 387 9.50 -12.17 19.34
N GLN A 388 9.52 -13.29 18.62
CA GLN A 388 10.68 -14.17 18.63
C GLN A 388 11.89 -13.42 18.04
N ASP A 389 12.97 -13.38 18.81
CA ASP A 389 14.22 -12.76 18.36
C ASP A 389 15.03 -13.79 17.52
N PRO A 390 15.16 -13.58 16.21
CA PRO A 390 15.95 -14.46 15.36
C PRO A 390 17.47 -14.41 15.67
N PHE A 391 17.91 -13.40 16.43
CA PHE A 391 19.30 -13.18 16.83
C PHE A 391 19.56 -13.54 18.31
N LEU A 392 18.68 -14.33 18.93
CA LEU A 392 18.76 -14.67 20.35
C LEU A 392 20.11 -15.31 20.70
N LEU A 393 20.62 -16.21 19.85
CA LEU A 393 21.89 -16.89 20.08
C LEU A 393 23.08 -15.92 20.04
N GLU A 394 23.13 -15.06 19.03
CA GLU A 394 24.19 -14.05 18.88
C GLU A 394 24.16 -13.04 20.03
N ARG A 395 22.97 -12.66 20.49
CA ARG A 395 22.82 -11.77 21.66
C ARG A 395 23.28 -12.43 22.93
N ALA A 396 22.90 -13.69 23.16
CA ALA A 396 23.34 -14.44 24.33
C ALA A 396 24.89 -14.60 24.35
N GLN A 397 25.50 -14.87 23.20
CA GLN A 397 26.96 -14.91 23.07
C GLN A 397 27.60 -13.53 23.35
N ALA A 398 27.02 -12.45 22.82
CA ALA A 398 27.51 -11.09 23.08
C ALA A 398 27.38 -10.71 24.56
N GLU A 399 26.30 -11.09 25.23
CA GLU A 399 26.11 -10.88 26.67
C GLU A 399 27.10 -11.71 27.49
N GLU A 400 27.36 -12.95 27.13
CA GLU A 400 28.36 -13.77 27.77
C GLU A 400 29.77 -13.14 27.66
N ILE A 401 30.14 -12.68 26.48
CA ILE A 401 31.42 -11.98 26.25
C ILE A 401 31.49 -10.71 27.11
N ARG A 402 30.37 -9.95 27.14
CA ARG A 402 30.27 -8.73 27.96
C ARG A 402 30.41 -9.07 29.43
N PHE A 403 29.75 -10.08 29.94
CA PHE A 403 29.82 -10.54 31.31
C PHE A 403 31.26 -10.93 31.68
N ARG A 404 31.90 -11.77 30.86
CA ARG A 404 33.30 -12.19 31.06
C ARG A 404 34.28 -11.00 31.05
N THR A 405 34.04 -10.04 30.16
CA THR A 405 34.85 -8.82 30.05
C THR A 405 34.76 -7.99 31.34
N VAL A 406 33.53 -7.74 31.82
CA VAL A 406 33.29 -6.97 33.06
C VAL A 406 33.85 -7.70 34.26
N GLN A 407 33.64 -9.04 34.35
CA GLN A 407 34.20 -9.87 35.40
C GLN A 407 35.74 -9.76 35.42
N GLY A 408 36.41 -9.88 34.28
CA GLY A 408 37.85 -9.72 34.17
C GLY A 408 38.37 -8.32 34.55
N MET A 409 37.59 -7.26 34.32
CA MET A 409 37.90 -5.89 34.76
C MET A 409 37.80 -5.74 36.27
N VAL A 410 36.80 -6.38 36.90
CA VAL A 410 36.67 -6.38 38.38
C VAL A 410 37.81 -7.18 39.03
N GLU A 411 38.10 -8.41 38.52
CA GLU A 411 39.16 -9.25 39.03
C GLU A 411 40.55 -8.60 38.93
N LYS A 412 40.81 -7.81 37.87
CA LYS A 412 42.05 -7.06 37.67
C LYS A 412 42.08 -5.73 38.42
N GLY A 413 41.02 -5.36 39.16
CA GLY A 413 40.93 -4.13 39.92
C GLY A 413 40.77 -2.86 39.09
N TYR A 414 40.42 -2.96 37.80
CA TYR A 414 40.17 -1.80 36.93
C TYR A 414 38.89 -1.07 37.26
N ILE A 415 37.86 -1.80 37.74
CA ILE A 415 36.58 -1.27 38.16
C ILE A 415 36.13 -1.92 39.47
N THR A 416 35.32 -1.20 40.24
CA THR A 416 34.72 -1.75 41.46
C THR A 416 33.58 -2.75 41.13
N GLN A 417 33.27 -3.60 42.13
CA GLN A 417 32.18 -4.59 41.97
C GLN A 417 30.83 -3.89 41.73
N GLU A 418 30.57 -2.76 42.37
CA GLU A 418 29.37 -1.96 42.16
C GLU A 418 29.28 -1.37 40.75
N GLU A 419 30.42 -0.88 40.24
CA GLU A 419 30.49 -0.39 38.87
C GLU A 419 30.34 -1.51 37.85
N GLY A 420 30.85 -2.71 38.15
CA GLY A 420 30.63 -3.93 37.36
C GLY A 420 29.14 -4.29 37.26
N LYS A 421 28.44 -4.30 38.40
CA LYS A 421 26.96 -4.52 38.42
C LYS A 421 26.22 -3.47 37.60
N ARG A 422 26.59 -2.18 37.77
CA ARG A 422 25.95 -1.10 36.98
C ARG A 422 26.15 -1.27 35.46
N ARG A 423 27.35 -1.70 35.02
CA ARG A 423 27.66 -1.96 33.61
C ARG A 423 26.87 -3.17 33.03
N LEU A 424 26.62 -4.16 33.88
CA LEU A 424 25.82 -5.33 33.53
C LEU A 424 24.30 -5.06 33.65
N ARG A 425 23.89 -3.92 34.22
CA ARG A 425 22.49 -3.57 34.52
C ARG A 425 21.79 -4.58 35.44
N ILE A 426 22.53 -5.13 36.41
CA ILE A 426 22.06 -6.05 37.43
C ILE A 426 22.00 -5.31 38.78
#